data_21041be9d80cb9108ea91e279bf8fa6b
#
_entry.id   21041be9d80cb9108ea91e279bf8fa6b
#
_cell.length_a   1.000
_cell.length_b   1.000
_cell.length_c   1.000
_cell.angle_alpha   90.00
_cell.angle_beta   90.00
_cell.angle_gamma   90.00
#
_symmetry.space_group_name_H-M   'P 1'
#
loop_
_entity.id
_entity.type
_entity.pdbx_description
1 polymer ?
#
loop_
_entity_poly.entity_id
_entity_poly.type
_entity_poly.pdbx_seq_one_letter_code
_entity_poly.pdbx_strand_id
1 'polypeptide(L)'
;GAVFWSDSDATDAISARLRYSAGNFYINDKPTGAVVAQQPFGGARASGTDDKAGSALNLMRWVAPRTVKENFSPATDHRYPHME
;
A
#
# COMPACT_ATOMS: atom_id res chain seq x y z
N GLY A 1 -0.02 -15.04 5.88
CA GLY A 1 1.07 -15.99 6.15
C GLY A 1 1.72 -15.76 7.51
N ALA A 2 2.39 -16.77 8.01
CA ALA A 2 3.12 -16.66 9.28
C ALA A 2 4.39 -17.52 9.26
N VAL A 3 5.37 -17.11 10.03
CA VAL A 3 6.56 -17.89 10.36
C VAL A 3 6.71 -17.97 11.87
N PHE A 4 7.14 -19.11 12.35
CA PHE A 4 7.41 -19.37 13.77
C PHE A 4 8.84 -19.84 13.92
N TRP A 5 9.65 -19.07 14.63
CA TRP A 5 11.05 -19.40 14.84
C TRP A 5 11.61 -18.75 16.11
N SER A 6 12.52 -19.42 16.78
CA SER A 6 13.20 -18.89 17.96
C SER A 6 14.51 -18.16 17.65
N ASP A 7 15.07 -18.40 16.47
CA ASP A 7 16.31 -17.78 15.98
C ASP A 7 15.96 -16.54 15.16
N SER A 8 16.40 -15.35 15.59
CA SER A 8 16.12 -14.08 14.92
C SER A 8 16.79 -13.99 13.54
N ASP A 9 17.99 -14.54 13.38
CA ASP A 9 18.69 -14.50 12.07
C ASP A 9 17.97 -15.37 11.05
N ALA A 10 17.50 -16.55 11.45
CA ALA A 10 16.68 -17.40 10.59
C ALA A 10 15.34 -16.75 10.24
N THR A 11 14.70 -16.09 11.20
CA THR A 11 13.45 -15.35 10.99
C THR A 11 13.65 -14.23 9.97
N ASP A 12 14.70 -13.45 10.08
CA ASP A 12 15.03 -12.36 9.16
C ASP A 12 15.30 -12.88 7.74
N ALA A 13 16.07 -13.96 7.61
CA ALA A 13 16.38 -14.58 6.33
C ALA A 13 15.12 -15.12 5.64
N ILE A 14 14.24 -15.80 6.37
CA ILE A 14 12.99 -16.34 5.85
C ILE A 14 12.03 -15.21 5.49
N SER A 15 11.89 -14.21 6.35
CA SER A 15 11.01 -13.05 6.10
C SER A 15 11.44 -12.27 4.86
N ALA A 16 12.74 -12.09 4.64
CA ALA A 16 13.27 -11.45 3.45
C ALA A 16 12.90 -12.22 2.16
N ARG A 17 12.92 -13.54 2.20
CA ARG A 17 12.56 -14.39 1.06
C ARG A 17 11.06 -14.43 0.78
N LEU A 18 10.25 -14.40 1.83
CA LEU A 18 8.81 -14.57 1.76
C LEU A 18 8.00 -13.27 1.85
N ARG A 19 8.64 -12.11 1.92
CA ARG A 19 7.97 -10.82 2.18
C ARG A 19 6.84 -10.46 1.21
N TYR A 20 6.85 -11.02 0.01
CA TYR A 20 5.79 -10.80 -0.98
C TYR A 20 4.82 -11.97 -1.11
N SER A 21 4.91 -12.97 -0.24
CA SER A 21 4.06 -14.15 -0.31
C SER A 21 2.64 -13.92 0.18
N ALA A 22 2.43 -12.93 1.04
CA ALA A 22 1.12 -12.61 1.62
C ALA A 22 1.01 -11.11 1.91
N GLY A 23 -0.20 -10.57 1.82
CA GLY A 23 -0.48 -9.18 2.18
C GLY A 23 -0.40 -8.91 3.68
N ASN A 24 -0.74 -9.90 4.50
CA ASN A 24 -0.48 -9.91 5.94
C ASN A 24 0.53 -11.01 6.26
N PHE A 25 1.62 -10.62 6.89
CA PHE A 25 2.72 -11.52 7.24
C PHE A 25 3.04 -11.41 8.72
N TYR A 26 2.99 -12.52 9.44
CA TYR A 26 3.10 -12.59 10.89
C TYR A 26 4.38 -13.32 11.29
N ILE A 27 5.05 -12.83 12.31
CA ILE A 27 6.22 -13.46 12.91
C ILE A 27 5.84 -13.86 14.33
N ASN A 28 5.92 -15.17 14.62
CA ASN A 28 5.58 -15.75 15.92
C ASN A 28 4.16 -15.41 16.39
N ASP A 29 3.24 -15.26 15.44
CA ASP A 29 1.83 -15.04 15.73
C ASP A 29 0.94 -15.83 14.76
N LYS A 30 -0.32 -16.01 15.09
CA LYS A 30 -1.27 -16.76 14.26
C LYS A 30 -1.56 -15.99 12.97
N PRO A 31 -1.68 -16.69 11.82
CA PRO A 31 -1.90 -16.05 10.52
C PRO A 31 -3.34 -15.63 10.25
N THR A 32 -4.18 -15.51 11.27
CA THR A 32 -5.60 -15.22 11.16
C THR A 32 -6.05 -14.21 12.20
N GLY A 33 -7.26 -13.64 12.03
CA GLY A 33 -7.86 -12.75 13.01
C GLY A 33 -7.20 -11.37 13.02
N ALA A 34 -7.00 -10.78 11.86
CA ALA A 34 -6.53 -9.41 11.75
C ALA A 34 -7.48 -8.46 12.52
N VAL A 35 -6.90 -7.62 13.36
CA VAL A 35 -7.62 -6.66 14.18
C VAL A 35 -7.68 -5.32 13.47
N VAL A 36 -8.89 -4.76 13.33
CA VAL A 36 -9.12 -3.47 12.69
C VAL A 36 -8.22 -2.39 13.31
N ALA A 37 -7.62 -1.57 12.45
CA ALA A 37 -6.67 -0.51 12.80
C ALA A 37 -5.32 -0.97 13.37
N GLN A 38 -5.16 -2.23 13.73
CA GLN A 38 -3.88 -2.79 14.15
C GLN A 38 -3.20 -3.58 13.02
N GLN A 39 -3.97 -4.44 12.35
CA GLN A 39 -3.48 -5.25 11.24
C GLN A 39 -4.43 -5.09 10.04
N PRO A 40 -4.34 -4.01 9.28
CA PRO A 40 -5.17 -3.81 8.10
C PRO A 40 -5.04 -5.01 7.15
N PHE A 41 -6.17 -5.53 6.71
CA PHE A 41 -6.23 -6.81 6.01
C PHE A 41 -6.33 -6.63 4.50
N GLY A 42 -5.55 -7.42 3.78
CA GLY A 42 -5.63 -7.49 2.33
C GLY A 42 -4.51 -8.34 1.76
N GLY A 43 -4.73 -8.84 0.56
CA GLY A 43 -3.76 -9.60 -0.20
C GLY A 43 -3.74 -9.17 -1.66
N ALA A 44 -2.64 -9.46 -2.35
CA ALA A 44 -2.42 -9.09 -3.73
C ALA A 44 -2.60 -10.29 -4.67
N ARG A 45 -2.53 -10.05 -5.96
CA ARG A 45 -2.63 -11.05 -7.04
C ARG A 45 -3.98 -11.78 -6.97
N ALA A 46 -3.99 -13.10 -6.89
CA ALA A 46 -5.22 -13.88 -6.80
C ALA A 46 -6.04 -13.63 -5.52
N SER A 47 -5.44 -13.06 -4.49
CA SER A 47 -6.12 -12.74 -3.22
C SER A 47 -6.81 -11.37 -3.20
N GLY A 48 -6.61 -10.54 -4.23
CA GLY A 48 -7.25 -9.23 -4.34
C GLY A 48 -6.30 -8.10 -4.69
N THR A 49 -6.69 -6.88 -4.37
CA THR A 49 -6.00 -5.63 -4.72
C THR A 49 -5.16 -5.04 -3.59
N ASP A 50 -5.09 -5.73 -2.46
CA ASP A 50 -4.34 -5.32 -1.26
C ASP A 50 -4.76 -3.94 -0.72
N ASP A 51 -6.05 -3.64 -0.74
CA ASP A 51 -6.60 -2.33 -0.35
C ASP A 51 -6.57 -2.08 1.17
N LYS A 52 -6.09 -3.03 1.96
CA LYS A 52 -5.90 -2.88 3.42
C LYS A 52 -7.16 -2.47 4.17
N ALA A 53 -8.17 -3.33 4.12
CA ALA A 53 -9.40 -3.17 4.89
C ALA A 53 -9.11 -2.97 6.38
N GLY A 54 -9.80 -2.02 7.01
CA GLY A 54 -9.54 -1.62 8.39
C GLY A 54 -8.45 -0.55 8.53
N SER A 55 -8.07 0.11 7.44
CA SER A 55 -7.16 1.27 7.45
C SER A 55 -7.66 2.39 6.57
N ALA A 56 -7.11 3.60 6.75
CA ALA A 56 -7.39 4.73 5.89
C ALA A 56 -6.99 4.50 4.41
N LEU A 57 -6.05 3.59 4.16
CA LEU A 57 -5.64 3.23 2.80
C LEU A 57 -6.79 2.66 1.97
N ASN A 58 -7.69 1.93 2.61
CA ASN A 58 -8.88 1.39 1.93
C ASN A 58 -9.79 2.50 1.39
N LEU A 59 -9.84 3.65 2.04
CA LEU A 59 -10.68 4.77 1.60
C LEU A 59 -10.26 5.32 0.24
N MET A 60 -8.99 5.20 -0.13
CA MET A 60 -8.50 5.64 -1.43
C MET A 60 -9.18 4.90 -2.60
N ARG A 61 -9.71 3.73 -2.36
CA ARG A 61 -10.49 2.94 -3.33
C ARG A 61 -11.82 3.62 -3.69
N TRP A 62 -12.35 4.42 -2.80
CA TRP A 62 -13.71 4.98 -2.86
C TRP A 62 -13.73 6.47 -3.22
N VAL A 63 -12.56 7.09 -3.43
CA VAL A 63 -12.43 8.50 -3.76
C VAL A 63 -11.81 8.68 -5.13
N ALA A 64 -12.23 9.75 -5.81
CA ALA A 64 -11.64 10.20 -7.06
C ALA A 64 -10.89 11.51 -6.82
N PRO A 65 -9.56 11.50 -6.77
CA PRO A 65 -8.78 12.73 -6.61
C PRO A 65 -9.10 13.71 -7.73
N ARG A 66 -9.28 14.98 -7.38
CA ARG A 66 -9.53 16.04 -8.33
C ARG A 66 -8.49 17.14 -8.16
N THR A 67 -7.91 17.56 -9.27
CA THR A 67 -7.04 18.74 -9.31
C THR A 67 -7.77 19.87 -9.98
N VAL A 68 -7.76 21.05 -9.35
CA VAL A 68 -8.27 22.28 -9.93
C VAL A 68 -7.10 23.26 -10.02
N LYS A 69 -6.86 23.77 -11.23
CA LYS A 69 -5.91 24.84 -11.47
C LYS A 69 -6.67 26.01 -12.07
N GLU A 70 -6.58 27.17 -11.44
CA GLU A 70 -7.12 28.41 -11.94
C GLU A 70 -5.96 29.36 -12.25
N ASN A 71 -5.99 29.95 -13.42
CA ASN A 71 -4.99 30.94 -13.81
C ASN A 71 -5.69 32.30 -13.90
N PHE A 72 -5.31 33.23 -13.04
CA PHE A 72 -5.87 34.59 -13.00
C PHE A 72 -5.32 35.51 -14.10
N SER A 73 -4.25 35.09 -14.77
CA SER A 73 -3.70 35.79 -15.94
C SER A 73 -3.56 34.80 -17.09
N PRO A 74 -4.62 34.54 -17.84
CA PRO A 74 -4.60 33.60 -18.95
C PRO A 74 -3.50 33.90 -19.95
N ALA A 75 -2.84 32.88 -20.45
CA ALA A 75 -1.82 33.04 -21.48
C ALA A 75 -2.45 33.56 -22.78
N THR A 76 -1.81 34.54 -23.38
CA THR A 76 -2.21 35.15 -24.67
C THR A 76 -1.33 34.67 -25.82
N ASP A 77 -0.24 33.97 -25.54
CA ASP A 77 0.68 33.38 -26.51
C ASP A 77 0.70 31.86 -26.36
N HIS A 78 0.66 31.16 -27.47
CA HIS A 78 0.70 29.68 -27.47
C HIS A 78 2.11 29.11 -27.22
N ARG A 79 3.13 29.93 -27.30
CA ARG A 79 4.52 29.50 -27.10
C ARG A 79 4.86 29.41 -25.63
N TYR A 80 5.65 28.43 -25.28
CA TYR A 80 6.29 28.38 -23.98
C TYR A 80 7.57 29.23 -23.94
N PRO A 81 8.00 29.72 -22.77
CA PRO A 81 9.19 30.57 -22.65
C PRO A 81 10.46 29.96 -23.26
N HIS A 82 10.59 28.64 -23.27
CA HIS A 82 11.74 27.95 -23.87
C HIS A 82 11.69 27.84 -25.40
N MET A 83 10.61 28.32 -26.01
CA MET A 83 10.41 28.28 -27.46
C MET A 83 10.78 29.63 -28.14
N GLU A 84 11.33 30.55 -27.38
CA GLU A 84 11.81 31.84 -27.89
C GLU A 84 13.07 31.70 -28.72
#